data_3e8d1b692876ac87be0cf6bb88afbbbb
#
_entry.id   3e8d1b692876ac87be0cf6bb88afbbbb
#
_cell.length_a   1.000
_cell.length_b   1.000
_cell.length_c   1.000
_cell.angle_alpha   90.00
_cell.angle_beta   90.00
_cell.angle_gamma   90.00
#
_symmetry.space_group_name_H-M   'P 1'
#
loop_
_entity.id
_entity.type
_entity.pdbx_description
1 polymer ?
#
loop_
_entity_poly.entity_id
_entity_poly.type
_entity_poly.pdbx_seq_one_letter_code
_entity_poly.pdbx_strand_id
1 'polypeptide(L)'
;MPAVKSSLVHPAYKTEYRVRNWREYEQGLRARGDVTIWFSEEATASWISRSTGARGGPRLYSDLAIETSLTLRTVFGLPLRQTEGFVGALLRMLRLDHLPVPDHSTLSRRAQSLDLALKAPQFCGPIHLIVDSTGLQIVGEGSWAAAKHGTRGTRDWRKLHVGVDGRGYIVAHCLTESRVDDASVVPDLLSQVKKRINRFIADGA
;
A
#
# COMPACT_ATOMS: atom_id res chain seq x y z
N MET A 1 -20.06 -29.18 -24.28
CA MET A 1 -20.70 -28.05 -23.61
C MET A 1 -19.89 -27.69 -22.37
N PRO A 2 -19.35 -26.51 -22.22
CA PRO A 2 -18.62 -26.13 -21.00
C PRO A 2 -19.60 -26.00 -19.83
N ALA A 3 -19.28 -26.67 -18.71
CA ALA A 3 -20.06 -26.65 -17.49
C ALA A 3 -20.11 -25.20 -16.94
N VAL A 4 -21.31 -24.66 -16.79
CA VAL A 4 -21.57 -23.38 -16.14
C VAL A 4 -21.20 -23.53 -14.68
N LYS A 5 -20.12 -22.88 -14.24
CA LYS A 5 -19.75 -22.79 -12.82
C LYS A 5 -20.91 -22.08 -12.09
N SER A 6 -21.63 -22.81 -11.24
CA SER A 6 -22.63 -22.23 -10.36
C SER A 6 -21.97 -21.22 -9.43
N SER A 7 -22.42 -19.97 -9.46
CA SER A 7 -21.98 -18.94 -8.53
C SER A 7 -22.38 -19.33 -7.11
N LEU A 8 -21.43 -19.28 -6.17
CA LEU A 8 -21.65 -19.57 -4.75
C LEU A 8 -22.46 -18.48 -4.02
N VAL A 9 -22.89 -17.44 -4.71
CA VAL A 9 -23.65 -16.33 -4.14
C VAL A 9 -25.13 -16.72 -4.04
N HIS A 10 -25.71 -16.59 -2.83
CA HIS A 10 -27.11 -16.86 -2.58
C HIS A 10 -28.01 -16.06 -3.56
N PRO A 11 -29.06 -16.64 -4.15
CA PRO A 11 -29.90 -15.99 -5.16
C PRO A 11 -30.48 -14.64 -4.74
N ALA A 12 -30.77 -14.46 -3.44
CA ALA A 12 -31.28 -13.18 -2.91
C ALA A 12 -30.29 -12.02 -3.02
N TYR A 13 -28.99 -12.29 -3.18
CA TYR A 13 -27.93 -11.29 -3.32
C TYR A 13 -27.38 -11.16 -4.73
N LYS A 14 -27.99 -11.86 -5.70
CA LYS A 14 -27.67 -11.67 -7.12
C LYS A 14 -28.22 -10.32 -7.57
N THR A 15 -27.41 -9.28 -7.40
CA THR A 15 -27.64 -8.02 -8.10
C THR A 15 -27.51 -8.28 -9.60
N GLU A 16 -28.56 -7.97 -10.37
CA GLU A 16 -28.50 -8.02 -11.84
C GLU A 16 -27.67 -6.84 -12.38
N TYR A 17 -26.38 -6.77 -12.00
CA TYR A 17 -25.46 -5.83 -12.59
C TYR A 17 -25.09 -6.29 -13.99
N ARG A 18 -25.63 -5.64 -15.01
CA ARG A 18 -25.19 -5.77 -16.39
C ARG A 18 -24.28 -4.59 -16.73
N VAL A 19 -23.02 -4.86 -17.01
CA VAL A 19 -22.12 -3.87 -17.56
C VAL A 19 -22.65 -3.47 -18.95
N ARG A 20 -23.06 -2.21 -19.11
CA ARG A 20 -23.58 -1.68 -20.39
C ARG A 20 -22.49 -1.03 -21.22
N ASN A 21 -21.39 -0.61 -20.60
CA ASN A 21 -20.25 0.09 -21.17
C ASN A 21 -18.97 -0.77 -21.12
N TRP A 22 -19.03 -1.96 -21.69
CA TRP A 22 -17.92 -2.92 -21.68
C TRP A 22 -16.59 -2.33 -22.14
N ARG A 23 -16.63 -1.48 -23.16
CA ARG A 23 -15.41 -0.85 -23.69
C ARG A 23 -14.72 0.05 -22.66
N GLU A 24 -15.49 0.89 -21.99
CA GLU A 24 -14.97 1.78 -20.94
C GLU A 24 -14.54 1.00 -19.70
N TYR A 25 -15.31 0.00 -19.32
CA TYR A 25 -14.98 -0.90 -18.21
C TYR A 25 -13.66 -1.63 -18.46
N GLU A 26 -13.48 -2.21 -19.64
CA GLU A 26 -12.25 -2.91 -20.02
C GLU A 26 -11.05 -1.97 -20.12
N GLN A 27 -11.25 -0.77 -20.64
CA GLN A 27 -10.23 0.27 -20.67
C GLN A 27 -9.81 0.70 -19.26
N GLY A 28 -10.78 0.84 -18.33
CA GLY A 28 -10.52 1.10 -16.92
C GLY A 28 -9.73 -0.02 -16.25
N LEU A 29 -10.03 -1.29 -16.56
CA LEU A 29 -9.27 -2.43 -16.05
C LEU A 29 -7.83 -2.45 -16.58
N ARG A 30 -7.61 -2.15 -17.85
CA ARG A 30 -6.27 -2.03 -18.44
C ARG A 30 -5.48 -0.89 -17.82
N ALA A 31 -6.11 0.27 -17.61
CA ALA A 31 -5.48 1.42 -16.98
C ALA A 31 -5.02 1.16 -15.53
N ARG A 32 -5.66 0.22 -14.81
CA ARG A 32 -5.21 -0.21 -13.47
C ARG A 32 -3.87 -0.95 -13.49
N GLY A 33 -3.50 -1.54 -14.62
CA GLY A 33 -2.21 -2.19 -14.83
C GLY A 33 -1.14 -1.27 -15.41
N ASP A 34 -1.51 -0.05 -15.76
CA ASP A 34 -0.57 0.93 -16.30
C ASP A 34 0.25 1.55 -15.17
N VAL A 35 1.58 1.40 -15.27
CA VAL A 35 2.53 1.93 -14.30
C VAL A 35 3.36 3.02 -14.96
N THR A 36 3.10 4.25 -14.59
CA THR A 36 3.92 5.39 -14.98
C THR A 36 4.83 5.79 -13.81
N ILE A 37 6.13 5.64 -14.01
CA ILE A 37 7.15 6.03 -13.02
C ILE A 37 7.91 7.23 -13.57
N TRP A 38 7.93 8.32 -12.80
CA TRP A 38 8.72 9.50 -13.11
C TRP A 38 9.38 10.05 -11.84
N PHE A 39 10.56 10.61 -12.00
CA PHE A 39 11.28 11.27 -10.92
C PHE A 39 11.26 12.78 -11.15
N SER A 40 10.80 13.53 -10.18
CA SER A 40 10.93 14.98 -10.22
C SER A 40 12.36 15.42 -9.93
N GLU A 41 12.71 16.63 -10.34
CA GLU A 41 14.03 17.20 -10.03
C GLU A 41 14.25 17.32 -8.51
N GLU A 42 13.20 17.65 -7.75
CA GLU A 42 13.26 17.72 -6.29
C GLU A 42 13.51 16.34 -5.66
N ALA A 43 12.91 15.29 -6.19
CA ALA A 43 13.14 13.93 -5.72
C ALA A 43 14.59 13.49 -6.00
N THR A 44 15.11 13.83 -7.17
CA THR A 44 16.50 13.57 -7.56
C THR A 44 17.48 14.31 -6.63
N ALA A 45 17.25 15.61 -6.38
CA ALA A 45 18.07 16.43 -5.51
C ALA A 45 18.00 15.97 -4.03
N SER A 46 16.88 15.37 -3.63
CA SER A 46 16.64 14.88 -2.27
C SER A 46 17.01 13.40 -2.08
N TRP A 47 17.54 12.71 -3.09
CA TRP A 47 17.86 11.28 -3.04
C TRP A 47 18.97 10.96 -2.07
N ILE A 48 19.99 11.81 -2.01
CA ILE A 48 21.14 11.68 -1.12
C ILE A 48 20.85 12.42 0.19
N SER A 49 21.16 11.78 1.31
CA SER A 49 20.97 12.39 2.63
C SER A 49 21.94 13.57 2.81
N ARG A 50 21.44 14.68 3.33
CA ARG A 50 22.31 15.79 3.78
C ARG A 50 23.02 15.36 5.06
N SER A 51 24.32 15.66 5.15
CA SER A 51 25.09 15.42 6.37
C SER A 51 24.49 16.23 7.53
N THR A 52 24.19 15.57 8.63
CA THR A 52 23.62 16.23 9.83
C THR A 52 24.72 16.64 10.83
N GLY A 53 26.00 16.34 10.56
CA GLY A 53 27.10 16.58 11.52
C GLY A 53 27.03 15.76 12.81
N ALA A 54 26.06 14.84 12.93
CA ALA A 54 25.90 13.99 14.09
C ALA A 54 27.05 12.96 14.17
N ARG A 55 27.39 12.53 15.41
CA ARG A 55 28.41 11.55 15.68
C ARG A 55 28.06 10.19 15.03
N GLY A 56 28.94 9.63 14.24
CA GLY A 56 28.75 8.36 13.51
C GLY A 56 28.97 8.54 12.00
N GLY A 57 28.88 7.44 11.24
CA GLY A 57 28.98 7.49 9.77
C GLY A 57 27.79 8.26 9.16
N PRO A 58 28.02 9.13 8.17
CA PRO A 58 26.95 9.88 7.51
C PRO A 58 26.00 8.91 6.80
N ARG A 59 24.70 9.19 6.90
CA ARG A 59 23.69 8.46 6.12
C ARG A 59 23.84 8.86 4.66
N LEU A 60 24.13 7.90 3.78
CA LEU A 60 24.24 8.16 2.34
C LEU A 60 22.87 8.38 1.70
N TYR A 61 21.89 7.57 2.07
CA TYR A 61 20.56 7.58 1.48
C TYR A 61 19.57 8.38 2.33
N SER A 62 18.78 9.20 1.70
CA SER A 62 17.67 9.90 2.34
C SER A 62 16.52 8.95 2.69
N ASP A 63 15.60 9.43 3.54
CA ASP A 63 14.36 8.68 3.82
C ASP A 63 13.53 8.51 2.56
N LEU A 64 13.52 9.49 1.66
CA LEU A 64 12.84 9.41 0.35
C LEU A 64 13.39 8.26 -0.52
N ALA A 65 14.72 8.09 -0.60
CA ALA A 65 15.32 7.00 -1.38
C ALA A 65 14.94 5.63 -0.83
N ILE A 66 14.91 5.49 0.49
CA ILE A 66 14.51 4.25 1.17
C ILE A 66 13.02 3.99 0.97
N GLU A 67 12.17 5.00 1.21
CA GLU A 67 10.71 4.93 1.01
C GLU A 67 10.36 4.50 -0.42
N THR A 68 10.96 5.17 -1.41
CA THR A 68 10.75 4.85 -2.83
C THR A 68 11.13 3.39 -3.14
N SER A 69 12.30 2.96 -2.67
CA SER A 69 12.78 1.58 -2.89
C SER A 69 11.86 0.54 -2.24
N LEU A 70 11.39 0.79 -1.02
CA LEU A 70 10.47 -0.10 -0.31
C LEU A 70 9.07 -0.08 -0.91
N THR A 71 8.61 1.05 -1.43
CA THR A 71 7.34 1.16 -2.17
C THR A 71 7.40 0.30 -3.44
N LEU A 72 8.45 0.44 -4.24
CA LEU A 72 8.66 -0.40 -5.42
C LEU A 72 8.74 -1.88 -5.06
N ARG A 73 9.45 -2.23 -3.98
CA ARG A 73 9.47 -3.58 -3.44
C ARG A 73 8.07 -4.13 -3.19
N THR A 74 7.22 -3.34 -2.54
CA THR A 74 5.87 -3.75 -2.16
C THR A 74 4.97 -3.90 -3.37
N VAL A 75 4.99 -2.92 -4.27
CA VAL A 75 4.17 -2.91 -5.50
C VAL A 75 4.49 -4.10 -6.41
N PHE A 76 5.79 -4.44 -6.56
CA PHE A 76 6.23 -5.53 -7.44
C PHE A 76 6.47 -6.85 -6.71
N GLY A 77 6.24 -6.95 -5.40
CA GLY A 77 6.42 -8.16 -4.61
C GLY A 77 7.85 -8.69 -4.58
N LEU A 78 8.86 -7.81 -4.58
CA LEU A 78 10.27 -8.18 -4.75
C LEU A 78 10.95 -8.53 -3.42
N PRO A 79 11.79 -9.58 -3.37
CA PRO A 79 12.78 -9.75 -2.29
C PRO A 79 13.77 -8.58 -2.25
N LEU A 80 14.34 -8.27 -1.08
CA LEU A 80 15.20 -7.09 -0.89
C LEU A 80 16.40 -7.01 -1.88
N ARG A 81 17.07 -8.13 -2.17
CA ARG A 81 18.18 -8.15 -3.14
C ARG A 81 17.72 -7.89 -4.58
N GLN A 82 16.52 -8.38 -4.92
CA GLN A 82 15.93 -8.08 -6.22
C GLN A 82 15.47 -6.63 -6.30
N THR A 83 15.01 -6.05 -5.18
CA THR A 83 14.67 -4.63 -5.09
C THR A 83 15.88 -3.75 -5.41
N GLU A 84 17.04 -4.05 -4.82
CA GLU A 84 18.29 -3.34 -5.11
C GLU A 84 18.60 -3.39 -6.61
N GLY A 85 18.58 -4.57 -7.23
CA GLY A 85 18.80 -4.73 -8.67
C GLY A 85 17.76 -3.99 -9.53
N PHE A 86 16.49 -4.05 -9.13
CA PHE A 86 15.40 -3.39 -9.84
C PHE A 86 15.50 -1.86 -9.79
N VAL A 87 15.77 -1.29 -8.60
CA VAL A 87 15.97 0.16 -8.44
C VAL A 87 17.16 0.63 -9.27
N GLY A 88 18.26 -0.12 -9.27
CA GLY A 88 19.43 0.20 -10.11
C GLY A 88 19.10 0.16 -11.60
N ALA A 89 18.32 -0.82 -12.06
CA ALA A 89 17.88 -0.89 -13.45
C ALA A 89 16.97 0.29 -13.82
N LEU A 90 16.04 0.64 -12.93
CA LEU A 90 15.11 1.75 -13.12
C LEU A 90 15.84 3.09 -13.21
N LEU A 91 16.79 3.36 -12.31
CA LEU A 91 17.59 4.59 -12.35
C LEU A 91 18.39 4.69 -13.65
N ARG A 92 18.98 3.59 -14.15
CA ARG A 92 19.64 3.56 -15.45
C ARG A 92 18.68 3.87 -16.61
N MET A 93 17.49 3.28 -16.62
CA MET A 93 16.47 3.56 -17.65
C MET A 93 16.06 5.03 -17.66
N LEU A 94 16.03 5.67 -16.51
CA LEU A 94 15.70 7.09 -16.34
C LEU A 94 16.90 8.03 -16.53
N ARG A 95 18.07 7.50 -16.88
CA ARG A 95 19.37 8.24 -17.02
C ARG A 95 19.78 8.94 -15.73
N LEU A 96 19.51 8.32 -14.59
CA LEU A 96 19.85 8.78 -13.25
C LEU A 96 20.96 7.91 -12.61
N ASP A 97 21.88 7.39 -13.42
CA ASP A 97 22.96 6.47 -12.98
C ASP A 97 23.89 7.06 -11.92
N HIS A 98 23.91 8.38 -11.81
CA HIS A 98 24.68 9.10 -10.81
C HIS A 98 24.10 8.98 -9.40
N LEU A 99 22.86 8.52 -9.27
CA LEU A 99 22.23 8.33 -7.97
C LEU A 99 22.62 6.98 -7.37
N PRO A 100 23.08 6.95 -6.10
CA PRO A 100 23.43 5.70 -5.45
C PRO A 100 22.20 4.84 -5.16
N VAL A 101 22.33 3.53 -5.33
CA VAL A 101 21.27 2.55 -5.08
C VAL A 101 21.38 2.03 -3.65
N PRO A 102 20.31 2.11 -2.83
CA PRO A 102 20.32 1.53 -1.50
C PRO A 102 20.49 0.01 -1.55
N ASP A 103 21.51 -0.52 -0.86
CA ASP A 103 21.72 -1.95 -0.74
C ASP A 103 20.66 -2.63 0.14
N HIS A 104 20.46 -3.94 -0.07
CA HIS A 104 19.43 -4.72 0.61
C HIS A 104 19.57 -4.72 2.13
N SER A 105 20.78 -4.63 2.68
CA SER A 105 21.01 -4.59 4.13
C SER A 105 20.62 -3.23 4.72
N THR A 106 20.87 -2.15 4.00
CA THR A 106 20.44 -0.81 4.36
C THR A 106 18.91 -0.70 4.28
N LEU A 107 18.28 -1.23 3.22
CA LEU A 107 16.82 -1.30 3.11
C LEU A 107 16.21 -2.05 4.29
N SER A 108 16.76 -3.21 4.67
CA SER A 108 16.28 -4.00 5.80
C SER A 108 16.35 -3.25 7.13
N ARG A 109 17.49 -2.61 7.42
CA ARG A 109 17.67 -1.86 8.67
C ARG A 109 16.79 -0.61 8.73
N ARG A 110 16.71 0.13 7.63
CA ARG A 110 15.97 1.39 7.56
C ARG A 110 14.46 1.17 7.55
N ALA A 111 13.97 0.06 7.01
CA ALA A 111 12.55 -0.29 7.02
C ALA A 111 11.95 -0.34 8.44
N GLN A 112 12.77 -0.68 9.45
CA GLN A 112 12.31 -0.76 10.85
C GLN A 112 12.17 0.61 11.54
N SER A 113 12.85 1.63 11.05
CA SER A 113 12.93 2.96 11.67
C SER A 113 12.39 4.08 10.77
N LEU A 114 11.82 3.73 9.63
CA LEU A 114 11.27 4.69 8.70
C LEU A 114 9.89 5.16 9.20
N ASP A 115 9.77 6.45 9.44
CA ASP A 115 8.48 7.06 9.76
C ASP A 115 7.75 7.43 8.46
N LEU A 116 6.73 6.63 8.12
CA LEU A 116 5.95 6.80 6.91
C LEU A 116 4.69 7.61 7.22
N ALA A 117 4.71 8.87 6.87
CA ALA A 117 3.50 9.68 6.85
C ALA A 117 2.79 9.55 5.50
N LEU A 118 1.56 9.06 5.48
CA LEU A 118 0.72 9.09 4.28
C LEU A 118 0.48 10.54 3.86
N LYS A 119 1.13 10.95 2.77
CA LYS A 119 0.92 12.26 2.16
C LYS A 119 -0.32 12.19 1.27
N ALA A 120 -1.50 12.36 1.86
CA ALA A 120 -2.71 12.55 1.05
C ALA A 120 -2.60 13.87 0.27
N PRO A 121 -2.89 13.89 -1.04
CA PRO A 121 -2.92 15.12 -1.80
C PRO A 121 -3.85 16.15 -1.16
N GLN A 122 -3.40 17.40 -1.04
CA GLN A 122 -4.21 18.47 -0.49
C GLN A 122 -5.21 18.94 -1.55
N PHE A 123 -6.44 18.43 -1.48
CA PHE A 123 -7.54 18.95 -2.27
C PHE A 123 -8.34 19.97 -1.46
N CYS A 124 -8.76 21.04 -2.11
CA CYS A 124 -9.68 22.00 -1.50
C CYS A 124 -11.12 21.48 -1.56
N GLY A 125 -11.88 21.67 -0.48
CA GLY A 125 -13.30 21.35 -0.43
C GLY A 125 -13.67 20.11 0.40
N PRO A 126 -14.99 19.86 0.57
CA PRO A 126 -15.50 18.72 1.31
C PRO A 126 -15.27 17.40 0.55
N ILE A 127 -15.14 16.31 1.29
CA ILE A 127 -14.90 14.99 0.73
C ILE A 127 -16.09 14.04 0.98
N HIS A 128 -16.20 13.02 0.15
CA HIS A 128 -17.00 11.83 0.45
C HIS A 128 -16.06 10.81 1.06
N LEU A 129 -16.34 10.34 2.25
CA LEU A 129 -15.51 9.34 2.94
C LEU A 129 -16.16 7.97 2.83
N ILE A 130 -15.42 7.04 2.25
CA ILE A 130 -15.78 5.64 2.13
C ILE A 130 -14.88 4.88 3.09
N VAL A 131 -15.47 4.13 4.01
CA VAL A 131 -14.72 3.31 5.00
C VAL A 131 -14.97 1.85 4.72
N ASP A 132 -13.88 1.08 4.70
CA ASP A 132 -13.89 -0.36 4.52
C ASP A 132 -12.73 -1.00 5.29
N SER A 133 -12.80 -2.31 5.52
CA SER A 133 -11.74 -3.06 6.18
C SER A 133 -11.30 -4.27 5.35
N THR A 134 -10.03 -4.62 5.46
CA THR A 134 -9.48 -5.80 4.82
C THR A 134 -8.60 -6.59 5.78
N GLY A 135 -8.69 -7.94 5.70
CA GLY A 135 -7.84 -8.82 6.47
C GLY A 135 -6.44 -8.94 5.86
N LEU A 136 -5.42 -8.73 6.68
CA LEU A 136 -4.02 -8.92 6.33
C LEU A 136 -3.47 -10.14 7.06
N GLN A 137 -2.99 -11.12 6.31
CA GLN A 137 -2.30 -12.26 6.90
C GLN A 137 -0.86 -11.88 7.26
N ILE A 138 -0.49 -12.10 8.52
CA ILE A 138 0.91 -11.93 8.94
C ILE A 138 1.71 -13.14 8.47
N VAL A 139 2.72 -12.89 7.65
CA VAL A 139 3.67 -13.90 7.19
C VAL A 139 4.93 -13.80 8.04
N GLY A 140 5.21 -14.84 8.83
CA GLY A 140 6.38 -14.89 9.72
C GLY A 140 6.88 -16.32 9.90
N GLU A 141 7.90 -16.48 10.76
CA GLU A 141 8.53 -17.77 11.05
C GLU A 141 7.53 -18.85 11.53
N GLY A 142 6.46 -18.44 12.21
CA GLY A 142 5.43 -19.33 12.70
C GLY A 142 4.68 -20.09 11.59
N SER A 143 4.44 -19.48 10.43
CA SER A 143 3.77 -20.12 9.30
C SER A 143 4.66 -21.17 8.63
N TRP A 144 5.96 -20.92 8.52
CA TRP A 144 6.93 -21.87 7.99
C TRP A 144 7.17 -23.04 8.94
N ALA A 145 7.35 -22.78 10.24
CA ALA A 145 7.51 -23.80 11.28
C ALA A 145 6.27 -24.69 11.38
N ALA A 146 5.06 -24.13 11.31
CA ALA A 146 3.81 -24.88 11.29
C ALA A 146 3.68 -25.77 10.05
N ALA A 147 4.06 -25.28 8.87
CA ALA A 147 4.05 -26.07 7.64
C ALA A 147 5.07 -27.22 7.68
N LYS A 148 6.26 -27.00 8.29
CA LYS A 148 7.35 -27.97 8.33
C LYS A 148 7.20 -29.02 9.46
N HIS A 149 6.61 -28.63 10.60
CA HIS A 149 6.55 -29.47 11.80
C HIS A 149 5.14 -29.91 12.16
N GLY A 150 4.15 -29.67 11.28
CA GLY A 150 2.77 -30.17 11.48
C GLY A 150 2.01 -29.54 12.65
N THR A 151 2.57 -28.56 13.33
CA THR A 151 1.85 -27.78 14.35
C THR A 151 0.83 -26.88 13.67
N ARG A 152 -0.44 -26.94 14.08
CA ARG A 152 -1.48 -25.97 13.69
C ARG A 152 -1.12 -24.62 14.28
N GLY A 153 -0.15 -23.94 13.68
CA GLY A 153 0.12 -22.52 13.98
C GLY A 153 -1.11 -21.73 13.61
N THR A 154 -1.70 -21.03 14.56
CA THR A 154 -2.74 -20.06 14.31
C THR A 154 -2.15 -19.01 13.37
N ARG A 155 -2.73 -18.89 12.16
CA ARG A 155 -2.37 -17.81 11.25
C ARG A 155 -2.83 -16.51 11.90
N ASP A 156 -1.88 -15.68 12.29
CA ASP A 156 -2.21 -14.37 12.81
C ASP A 156 -2.68 -13.46 11.67
N TRP A 157 -3.85 -12.90 11.87
CA TRP A 157 -4.45 -11.93 10.97
C TRP A 157 -4.50 -10.58 11.68
N ARG A 158 -4.26 -9.55 10.91
CA ARG A 158 -4.55 -8.17 11.30
C ARG A 158 -5.65 -7.63 10.40
N LYS A 159 -6.37 -6.64 10.87
CA LYS A 159 -7.40 -5.96 10.10
C LYS A 159 -6.90 -4.54 9.81
N LEU A 160 -6.83 -4.19 8.52
CA LEU A 160 -6.53 -2.85 8.07
C LEU A 160 -7.85 -2.14 7.72
N HIS A 161 -8.17 -1.11 8.48
CA HIS A 161 -9.29 -0.22 8.20
C HIS A 161 -8.78 0.96 7.41
N VAL A 162 -9.46 1.32 6.34
CA VAL A 162 -9.09 2.42 5.46
C VAL A 162 -10.26 3.35 5.23
N GLY A 163 -10.00 4.65 5.31
CA GLY A 163 -10.90 5.69 4.85
C GLY A 163 -10.40 6.24 3.51
N VAL A 164 -11.23 6.14 2.48
CA VAL A 164 -10.88 6.55 1.11
C VAL A 164 -11.79 7.71 0.70
N ASP A 165 -11.22 8.71 0.03
CA ASP A 165 -12.04 9.80 -0.52
C ASP A 165 -12.71 9.38 -1.83
N GLY A 166 -13.66 10.18 -2.33
CA GLY A 166 -14.40 9.91 -3.56
C GLY A 166 -13.53 9.83 -4.83
N ARG A 167 -12.23 10.11 -4.73
CA ARG A 167 -11.24 10.01 -5.81
C ARG A 167 -10.34 8.81 -5.68
N GLY A 168 -10.49 8.00 -4.61
CA GLY A 168 -9.71 6.81 -4.36
C GLY A 168 -8.43 7.04 -3.54
N TYR A 169 -8.24 8.21 -2.92
CA TYR A 169 -7.08 8.44 -2.05
C TYR A 169 -7.37 8.01 -0.62
N ILE A 170 -6.42 7.28 -0.02
CA ILE A 170 -6.48 6.93 1.39
C ILE A 170 -6.22 8.19 2.21
N VAL A 171 -7.21 8.59 3.02
CA VAL A 171 -7.16 9.80 3.86
C VAL A 171 -7.12 9.47 5.36
N ALA A 172 -7.43 8.23 5.72
CA ALA A 172 -7.33 7.70 7.07
C ALA A 172 -7.02 6.20 7.03
N HIS A 173 -6.33 5.69 8.03
CA HIS A 173 -6.06 4.26 8.15
C HIS A 173 -5.83 3.88 9.61
N CYS A 174 -6.15 2.63 9.95
CA CYS A 174 -5.87 2.04 11.25
C CYS A 174 -5.62 0.55 11.10
N LEU A 175 -4.58 0.04 11.76
CA LEU A 175 -4.28 -1.38 11.80
C LEU A 175 -4.65 -1.93 13.18
N THR A 176 -5.52 -2.94 13.20
CA THR A 176 -6.01 -3.54 14.43
C THR A 176 -5.80 -5.05 14.47
N GLU A 177 -6.11 -5.66 15.59
CA GLU A 177 -6.26 -7.11 15.66
C GLU A 177 -7.47 -7.57 14.85
N SER A 178 -7.45 -8.81 14.39
CA SER A 178 -8.49 -9.37 13.50
C SER A 178 -9.89 -9.40 14.14
N ARG A 179 -9.98 -9.33 15.46
CA ARG A 179 -11.24 -9.41 16.23
C ARG A 179 -11.88 -8.06 16.52
N VAL A 180 -11.19 -6.97 16.18
CA VAL A 180 -11.72 -5.62 16.43
C VAL A 180 -12.87 -5.33 15.47
N ASP A 181 -13.97 -4.85 16.05
CA ASP A 181 -15.16 -4.46 15.31
C ASP A 181 -14.91 -3.19 14.47
N ASP A 182 -15.42 -3.18 13.24
CA ASP A 182 -15.17 -2.10 12.29
C ASP A 182 -15.80 -0.78 12.74
N ALA A 183 -16.99 -0.84 13.35
CA ALA A 183 -17.67 0.33 13.86
C ALA A 183 -16.90 1.01 14.99
N SER A 184 -16.18 0.24 15.81
CA SER A 184 -15.40 0.76 16.94
C SER A 184 -14.21 1.62 16.51
N VAL A 185 -13.70 1.44 15.28
CA VAL A 185 -12.53 2.14 14.73
C VAL A 185 -12.92 3.42 13.97
N VAL A 186 -14.20 3.59 13.66
CA VAL A 186 -14.69 4.77 12.93
C VAL A 186 -14.29 6.10 13.58
N PRO A 187 -14.39 6.30 14.91
CA PRO A 187 -13.94 7.55 15.53
C PRO A 187 -12.47 7.86 15.28
N ASP A 188 -11.59 6.84 15.32
CA ASP A 188 -10.16 7.00 15.08
C ASP A 188 -9.87 7.38 13.63
N LEU A 189 -10.57 6.78 12.68
CA LEU A 189 -10.49 7.15 11.26
C LEU A 189 -10.97 8.58 11.02
N LEU A 190 -12.09 8.97 11.63
CA LEU A 190 -12.63 10.32 11.50
C LEU A 190 -11.70 11.38 12.10
N SER A 191 -11.00 11.07 13.20
CA SER A 191 -10.05 12.00 13.82
C SER A 191 -8.87 12.38 12.90
N GLN A 192 -8.51 11.51 11.97
CA GLN A 192 -7.43 11.73 11.00
C GLN A 192 -7.88 12.62 9.84
N VAL A 193 -9.20 12.70 9.57
CA VAL A 193 -9.77 13.47 8.47
C VAL A 193 -9.98 14.90 8.88
N LYS A 194 -9.07 15.80 8.48
CA LYS A 194 -9.16 17.25 8.80
C LYS A 194 -10.15 18.03 7.94
N LYS A 195 -10.76 17.37 6.95
CA LYS A 195 -11.67 18.00 5.98
C LYS A 195 -13.12 17.77 6.37
N ARG A 196 -14.00 18.71 5.94
CA ARG A 196 -15.45 18.52 6.09
C ARG A 196 -15.89 17.31 5.26
N ILE A 197 -16.57 16.36 5.90
CA ILE A 197 -17.15 15.19 5.26
C ILE A 197 -18.56 15.53 4.83
N ASN A 198 -18.83 15.40 3.52
CA ASN A 198 -20.14 15.64 2.94
C ASN A 198 -21.03 14.39 2.94
N ARG A 199 -20.41 13.24 2.77
CA ARG A 199 -21.06 11.93 2.78
C ARG A 199 -20.13 10.91 3.42
N PHE A 200 -20.68 10.13 4.32
CA PHE A 200 -20.02 8.97 4.92
C PHE A 200 -20.66 7.70 4.36
N ILE A 201 -19.88 6.76 3.92
CA ILE A 201 -20.32 5.48 3.36
C ILE A 201 -19.51 4.39 4.03
N ALA A 202 -20.17 3.45 4.68
CA ALA A 202 -19.60 2.22 5.20
C ALA A 202 -20.54 1.07 4.83
N ASP A 203 -20.01 -0.15 4.72
CA ASP A 203 -20.88 -1.31 4.69
C ASP A 203 -21.49 -1.48 6.09
N GLY A 204 -22.73 -1.94 6.13
CA GLY A 204 -23.52 -2.03 7.35
C GLY A 204 -23.17 -3.28 8.20
N ALA A 205 -21.87 -3.56 8.40
CA ALA A 205 -21.43 -4.65 9.26
C ALA A 205 -21.55 -4.30 10.74
#